data_fde314fefb62b9cf7bddbf322a32b91a
#
_entry.id   fde314fefb62b9cf7bddbf322a32b91a
#
_cell.length_a   1.000
_cell.length_b   1.000
_cell.length_c   1.000
_cell.angle_alpha   90.00
_cell.angle_beta   90.00
_cell.angle_gamma   90.00
#
_symmetry.space_group_name_H-M   'P 1'
#
loop_
_entity.id
_entity.type
_entity.pdbx_description
1 polymer ?
#
loop_
_entity_poly.entity_id
_entity_poly.type
_entity_poly.pdbx_seq_one_letter_code
_entity_poly.pdbx_strand_id
1 'polypeptide(L)'
;MGGVRKMFLTHKDDVADHDRFAARFRCERIMHADDGAQNRGVETVIRGEDAIQIDRDLIALPVPGHTRGHTALLYRNRFLFSGDHLAWSPNRNSLIAFRSACWYSWKEQTRSMHKLLDYDFEWVLPGHGRIHHDSVANMRRSLRDCIEWMKTV
;
A
#
# COMPACT_ATOMS: atom_id res chain seq x y z
N MET A 1 20.77 13.86 14.95
CA MET A 1 19.46 14.29 14.46
C MET A 1 19.07 13.41 13.31
N GLY A 2 17.87 12.83 13.33
CA GLY A 2 17.35 12.02 12.25
C GLY A 2 17.05 12.86 11.00
N GLY A 3 17.11 12.24 9.83
CA GLY A 3 16.68 12.79 8.55
C GLY A 3 15.79 11.78 7.84
N VAL A 4 15.24 12.17 6.69
CA VAL A 4 14.52 11.26 5.80
C VAL A 4 15.56 10.64 4.86
N ARG A 5 15.73 9.32 4.92
CA ARG A 5 16.66 8.60 4.02
C ARG A 5 15.91 7.98 2.83
N LYS A 6 14.67 7.54 3.05
CA LYS A 6 13.84 6.90 2.04
C LYS A 6 12.46 7.55 2.02
N MET A 7 11.91 7.73 0.83
CA MET A 7 10.55 8.17 0.58
C MET A 7 9.87 7.10 -0.27
N PHE A 8 8.84 6.47 0.28
CA PHE A 8 8.09 5.44 -0.41
C PHE A 8 6.83 6.04 -1.03
N LEU A 9 6.69 5.89 -2.34
CA LEU A 9 5.53 6.34 -3.11
C LEU A 9 4.67 5.12 -3.43
N THR A 10 3.54 4.99 -2.77
CA THR A 10 2.66 3.81 -2.85
C THR A 10 2.05 3.63 -4.23
N HIS A 11 1.72 4.75 -4.90
CA HIS A 11 1.11 4.76 -6.24
C HIS A 11 1.27 6.13 -6.91
N LYS A 12 0.83 6.26 -8.15
CA LYS A 12 1.11 7.43 -8.99
C LYS A 12 0.23 8.67 -8.71
N ASP A 13 -0.91 8.52 -8.04
CA ASP A 13 -1.92 9.58 -7.97
C ASP A 13 -1.56 10.64 -6.91
N ASP A 14 -0.91 10.24 -5.82
CA ASP A 14 -0.56 11.11 -4.68
C ASP A 14 0.96 11.24 -4.49
N VAL A 15 1.65 11.66 -5.53
CA VAL A 15 3.12 11.85 -5.51
C VAL A 15 3.54 13.33 -5.44
N ALA A 16 2.59 14.23 -5.22
CA ALA A 16 2.80 15.69 -5.25
C ALA A 16 4.07 16.10 -4.48
N ASP A 17 4.82 17.06 -5.04
CA ASP A 17 6.03 17.63 -4.45
C ASP A 17 7.15 16.61 -4.04
N HIS A 18 7.06 15.35 -4.45
CA HIS A 18 8.05 14.34 -4.09
C HIS A 18 9.48 14.76 -4.49
N ASP A 19 9.65 15.45 -5.62
CA ASP A 19 10.93 15.97 -6.09
C ASP A 19 11.52 17.02 -5.14
N ARG A 20 10.66 17.93 -4.65
CA ARG A 20 11.06 18.98 -3.71
C ARG A 20 11.49 18.40 -2.36
N PHE A 21 10.74 17.39 -1.87
CA PHE A 21 11.09 16.69 -0.65
C PHE A 21 12.38 15.87 -0.83
N ALA A 22 12.53 15.16 -1.96
CA ALA A 22 13.74 14.40 -2.26
C ALA A 22 14.96 15.31 -2.30
N ALA A 23 14.88 16.46 -2.97
CA ALA A 23 15.95 17.45 -3.01
C ALA A 23 16.24 18.04 -1.60
N ARG A 24 15.20 18.36 -0.82
CA ARG A 24 15.33 18.92 0.53
C ARG A 24 16.03 18.00 1.50
N PHE A 25 15.68 16.71 1.48
CA PHE A 25 16.17 15.72 2.44
C PHE A 25 17.31 14.88 1.87
N ARG A 26 17.60 14.98 0.57
CA ARG A 26 18.55 14.12 -0.16
C ARG A 26 18.21 12.63 0.07
N CYS A 27 16.92 12.31 0.01
CA CYS A 27 16.41 10.96 0.26
C CYS A 27 16.20 10.20 -1.04
N GLU A 28 16.35 8.89 -0.96
CA GLU A 28 16.04 7.93 -2.01
C GLU A 28 14.52 7.77 -2.12
N ARG A 29 13.98 7.91 -3.33
CA ARG A 29 12.57 7.61 -3.62
C ARG A 29 12.43 6.18 -4.12
N ILE A 30 11.37 5.51 -3.69
CA ILE A 30 11.06 4.13 -4.04
C ILE A 30 9.65 4.09 -4.62
N MET A 31 9.47 3.53 -5.81
CA MET A 31 8.18 3.43 -6.48
C MET A 31 8.14 2.28 -7.47
N HIS A 32 6.95 1.80 -7.79
CA HIS A 32 6.77 0.73 -8.77
C HIS A 32 6.87 1.25 -10.21
N ALA A 33 7.48 0.42 -11.08
CA ALA A 33 7.68 0.73 -12.51
C ALA A 33 6.37 1.02 -13.25
N ASP A 34 5.33 0.21 -12.98
CA ASP A 34 4.04 0.31 -13.66
C ASP A 34 3.24 1.57 -13.28
N ASP A 35 3.67 2.28 -12.25
CA ASP A 35 3.14 3.60 -11.89
C ASP A 35 4.05 4.76 -12.35
N GLY A 36 4.99 4.46 -13.23
CA GLY A 36 5.79 5.48 -13.93
C GLY A 36 7.00 5.96 -13.15
N ALA A 37 7.59 5.13 -12.29
CA ALA A 37 8.80 5.46 -11.51
C ALA A 37 9.95 6.00 -12.39
N GLN A 38 10.18 5.39 -13.56
CA GLN A 38 11.25 5.84 -14.47
C GLN A 38 11.03 7.25 -14.99
N ASN A 39 9.79 7.58 -15.34
CA ASN A 39 9.43 8.90 -15.87
C ASN A 39 9.52 10.02 -14.83
N ARG A 40 9.56 9.64 -13.55
CA ARG A 40 9.67 10.56 -12.40
C ARG A 40 11.08 10.66 -11.85
N GLY A 41 12.05 10.00 -12.46
CA GLY A 41 13.44 9.99 -11.97
C GLY A 41 13.59 9.43 -10.57
N VAL A 42 12.76 8.42 -10.22
CA VAL A 42 12.82 7.74 -8.92
C VAL A 42 14.06 6.86 -8.86
N GLU A 43 14.78 6.91 -7.76
CA GLU A 43 16.09 6.29 -7.61
C GLU A 43 15.99 4.76 -7.53
N THR A 44 14.98 4.23 -6.79
CA THR A 44 14.76 2.79 -6.64
C THR A 44 13.42 2.38 -7.26
N VAL A 45 13.50 1.54 -8.29
CA VAL A 45 12.35 1.10 -9.07
C VAL A 45 11.98 -0.34 -8.71
N ILE A 46 10.80 -0.52 -8.10
CA ILE A 46 10.21 -1.84 -7.86
C ILE A 46 9.65 -2.40 -9.18
N ARG A 47 9.82 -3.70 -9.41
CA ARG A 47 9.31 -4.41 -10.59
C ARG A 47 8.70 -5.75 -10.22
N GLY A 48 7.68 -6.16 -10.98
CA GLY A 48 6.99 -7.42 -10.78
C GLY A 48 6.03 -7.39 -9.59
N GLU A 49 5.51 -8.55 -9.24
CA GLU A 49 4.48 -8.67 -8.21
C GLU A 49 4.97 -9.32 -6.91
N ASP A 50 6.22 -9.76 -6.85
CA ASP A 50 6.75 -10.39 -5.64
C ASP A 50 7.06 -9.35 -4.56
N ALA A 51 6.94 -9.79 -3.30
CA ALA A 51 7.33 -8.97 -2.16
C ALA A 51 8.85 -8.70 -2.17
N ILE A 52 9.23 -7.48 -1.85
CA ILE A 52 10.64 -7.05 -1.88
C ILE A 52 11.04 -6.53 -0.51
N GLN A 53 12.07 -7.14 0.06
CA GLN A 53 12.69 -6.64 1.28
C GLN A 53 13.47 -5.36 0.96
N ILE A 54 13.01 -4.21 1.47
CA ILE A 54 13.65 -2.91 1.27
C ILE A 54 14.81 -2.72 2.25
N ASP A 55 14.59 -3.11 3.49
CA ASP A 55 15.62 -3.17 4.53
C ASP A 55 15.17 -4.14 5.64
N ARG A 56 15.91 -4.18 6.75
CA ARG A 56 15.63 -5.11 7.86
C ARG A 56 14.18 -5.11 8.34
N ASP A 57 13.55 -3.95 8.35
CA ASP A 57 12.23 -3.74 8.97
C ASP A 57 11.11 -3.45 7.95
N LEU A 58 11.44 -3.28 6.66
CA LEU A 58 10.53 -2.79 5.63
C LEU A 58 10.38 -3.78 4.48
N ILE A 59 9.16 -4.17 4.17
CA ILE A 59 8.80 -5.01 3.03
C ILE A 59 7.86 -4.22 2.12
N ALA A 60 8.20 -4.10 0.85
CA ALA A 60 7.30 -3.59 -0.18
C ALA A 60 6.47 -4.74 -0.73
N LEU A 61 5.16 -4.56 -0.76
CA LEU A 61 4.17 -5.54 -1.20
C LEU A 61 3.43 -4.98 -2.43
N PRO A 62 3.84 -5.34 -3.66
CA PRO A 62 3.07 -4.98 -4.84
C PRO A 62 1.66 -5.57 -4.77
N VAL A 63 0.65 -4.70 -4.78
CA VAL A 63 -0.77 -5.03 -4.68
C VAL A 63 -1.55 -4.30 -5.77
N PRO A 64 -1.41 -4.72 -7.05
CA PRO A 64 -2.08 -4.07 -8.16
C PRO A 64 -3.59 -4.08 -7.99
N GLY A 65 -4.24 -3.02 -8.45
CA GLY A 65 -5.70 -2.89 -8.40
C GLY A 65 -6.16 -1.45 -8.44
N HIS A 66 -5.95 -0.67 -7.40
CA HIS A 66 -6.21 0.77 -7.40
C HIS A 66 -5.46 1.45 -8.57
N THR A 67 -4.15 1.28 -8.63
CA THR A 67 -3.34 1.50 -9.83
C THR A 67 -2.60 0.21 -10.19
N ARG A 68 -1.99 0.18 -11.38
CA ARG A 68 -1.27 -1.01 -11.84
C ARG A 68 -0.02 -1.31 -11.02
N GLY A 69 0.70 -0.27 -10.61
CA GLY A 69 1.91 -0.37 -9.80
C GLY A 69 1.69 -0.13 -8.31
N HIS A 70 0.43 -0.14 -7.83
CA HIS A 70 0.16 0.10 -6.42
C HIS A 70 0.93 -0.87 -5.52
N THR A 71 1.63 -0.31 -4.54
CA THR A 71 2.49 -1.07 -3.64
C THR A 71 2.26 -0.62 -2.20
N ALA A 72 1.85 -1.54 -1.34
CA ALA A 72 1.78 -1.30 0.09
C ALA A 72 3.16 -1.47 0.74
N LEU A 73 3.36 -0.89 1.92
CA LEU A 73 4.59 -1.02 2.69
C LEU A 73 4.28 -1.60 4.06
N LEU A 74 4.92 -2.71 4.39
CA LEU A 74 4.80 -3.35 5.69
C LEU A 74 6.04 -3.05 6.55
N TYR A 75 5.83 -2.45 7.72
CA TYR A 75 6.89 -2.15 8.67
C TYR A 75 6.79 -3.06 9.90
N ARG A 76 7.88 -3.80 10.16
CA ARG A 76 8.05 -4.71 11.32
C ARG A 76 6.94 -5.73 11.49
N ASN A 77 6.36 -6.23 10.42
CA ASN A 77 5.19 -7.14 10.47
C ASN A 77 4.08 -6.64 11.42
N ARG A 78 3.90 -5.32 11.50
CA ARG A 78 2.96 -4.69 12.41
C ARG A 78 2.16 -3.55 11.80
N PHE A 79 2.81 -2.70 11.01
CA PHE A 79 2.19 -1.50 10.44
C PHE A 79 2.10 -1.64 8.92
N LEU A 80 0.89 -1.75 8.40
CA LEU A 80 0.63 -1.78 6.97
C LEU A 80 0.26 -0.38 6.48
N PHE A 81 1.17 0.27 5.77
CA PHE A 81 0.87 1.48 4.98
C PHE A 81 0.25 1.03 3.67
N SER A 82 -1.06 1.05 3.63
CA SER A 82 -1.84 0.42 2.56
C SER A 82 -2.05 1.30 1.33
N GLY A 83 -1.61 2.58 1.36
CA GLY A 83 -1.98 3.54 0.31
C GLY A 83 -3.49 3.56 0.12
N ASP A 84 -3.97 3.48 -1.12
CA ASP A 84 -5.39 3.48 -1.45
C ASP A 84 -5.96 2.08 -1.74
N HIS A 85 -5.20 1.05 -1.35
CA HIS A 85 -5.59 -0.34 -1.55
C HIS A 85 -6.62 -0.82 -0.52
N LEU A 86 -6.48 -0.41 0.74
CA LEU A 86 -7.23 -0.91 1.89
C LEU A 86 -7.36 0.18 2.95
N ALA A 87 -8.55 0.35 3.54
CA ALA A 87 -8.82 1.26 4.63
C ALA A 87 -9.87 0.70 5.59
N TRP A 88 -10.14 1.42 6.67
CA TRP A 88 -11.24 1.10 7.59
C TRP A 88 -12.49 1.93 7.29
N SER A 89 -13.65 1.30 7.36
CA SER A 89 -14.95 1.94 7.29
C SER A 89 -15.70 1.83 8.63
N PRO A 90 -15.83 2.91 9.40
CA PRO A 90 -16.65 2.89 10.61
C PRO A 90 -18.11 2.52 10.35
N ASN A 91 -18.66 2.96 9.22
CA ASN A 91 -20.08 2.69 8.86
C ASN A 91 -20.32 1.18 8.61
N ARG A 92 -19.33 0.46 8.13
CA ARG A 92 -19.41 -0.99 7.91
C ARG A 92 -18.82 -1.79 9.05
N ASN A 93 -18.12 -1.13 9.96
CA ASN A 93 -17.32 -1.76 11.01
C ASN A 93 -16.40 -2.88 10.45
N SER A 94 -15.75 -2.59 9.33
CA SER A 94 -14.93 -3.55 8.57
C SER A 94 -13.86 -2.85 7.76
N LEU A 95 -12.84 -3.59 7.38
CA LEU A 95 -11.93 -3.18 6.31
C LEU A 95 -12.68 -3.08 4.98
N ILE A 96 -12.28 -2.12 4.15
CA ILE A 96 -12.86 -1.88 2.83
C ILE A 96 -11.79 -1.56 1.79
N ALA A 97 -12.14 -1.76 0.52
CA ALA A 97 -11.49 -1.16 -0.64
C ALA A 97 -12.47 -0.23 -1.36
N PHE A 98 -11.97 0.79 -2.04
CA PHE A 98 -12.80 1.79 -2.72
C PHE A 98 -12.99 1.43 -4.19
N ARG A 99 -14.11 0.77 -4.53
CA ARG A 99 -14.41 0.40 -5.92
C ARG A 99 -14.50 1.62 -6.86
N SER A 100 -15.11 2.70 -6.40
CA SER A 100 -15.25 3.94 -7.18
C SER A 100 -13.92 4.67 -7.43
N ALA A 101 -12.88 4.35 -6.69
CA ALA A 101 -11.53 4.86 -6.84
C ALA A 101 -10.55 3.78 -7.35
N CYS A 102 -11.04 2.67 -7.87
CA CYS A 102 -10.19 1.64 -8.46
C CYS A 102 -9.96 1.94 -9.95
N TRP A 103 -8.82 2.58 -10.26
CA TRP A 103 -8.55 3.09 -11.62
C TRP A 103 -8.00 2.04 -12.58
N TYR A 104 -7.40 0.97 -12.06
CA TYR A 104 -6.82 -0.06 -12.92
C TYR A 104 -7.75 -1.26 -13.08
N SER A 105 -7.98 -2.04 -12.01
CA SER A 105 -8.77 -3.27 -12.11
C SER A 105 -9.27 -3.73 -10.75
N TRP A 106 -10.58 -3.77 -10.57
CA TRP A 106 -11.20 -4.32 -9.36
C TRP A 106 -10.90 -5.80 -9.15
N LYS A 107 -10.86 -6.57 -10.25
CA LYS A 107 -10.49 -7.99 -10.22
C LYS A 107 -9.08 -8.19 -9.70
N GLU A 108 -8.12 -7.39 -10.17
CA GLU A 108 -6.74 -7.44 -9.71
C GLU A 108 -6.63 -6.97 -8.26
N GLN A 109 -7.38 -5.94 -7.85
CA GLN A 109 -7.40 -5.48 -6.46
C GLN A 109 -7.93 -6.58 -5.53
N THR A 110 -8.99 -7.28 -5.92
CA THR A 110 -9.52 -8.43 -5.17
C THR A 110 -8.50 -9.56 -5.09
N ARG A 111 -7.81 -9.87 -6.19
CA ARG A 111 -6.75 -10.88 -6.23
C ARG A 111 -5.58 -10.51 -5.32
N SER A 112 -5.09 -9.29 -5.44
CA SER A 112 -3.92 -8.84 -4.68
C SER A 112 -4.22 -8.64 -3.19
N MET A 113 -5.48 -8.42 -2.81
CA MET A 113 -5.90 -8.41 -1.42
C MET A 113 -5.60 -9.73 -0.69
N HIS A 114 -5.69 -10.86 -1.40
CA HIS A 114 -5.34 -12.17 -0.84
C HIS A 114 -3.88 -12.27 -0.41
N LYS A 115 -2.94 -11.59 -1.07
CA LYS A 115 -1.53 -11.56 -0.68
C LYS A 115 -1.33 -11.03 0.74
N LEU A 116 -2.16 -10.09 1.17
CA LEU A 116 -2.04 -9.51 2.51
C LEU A 116 -2.36 -10.51 3.62
N LEU A 117 -3.06 -11.62 3.31
CA LEU A 117 -3.32 -12.69 4.27
C LEU A 117 -2.07 -13.48 4.65
N ASP A 118 -1.01 -13.41 3.85
CA ASP A 118 0.26 -14.08 4.11
C ASP A 118 1.14 -13.31 5.11
N TYR A 119 0.70 -12.10 5.51
CA TYR A 119 1.44 -11.20 6.39
C TYR A 119 0.66 -10.89 7.66
N ASP A 120 1.41 -10.73 8.76
CA ASP A 120 0.84 -10.24 10.01
C ASP A 120 0.94 -8.72 10.09
N PHE A 121 -0.14 -8.07 10.50
CA PHE A 121 -0.17 -6.66 10.83
C PHE A 121 -1.31 -6.36 11.82
N GLU A 122 -1.07 -5.36 12.66
CA GLU A 122 -2.03 -4.88 13.67
C GLU A 122 -2.63 -3.52 13.27
N TRP A 123 -1.94 -2.79 12.40
CA TRP A 123 -2.34 -1.45 11.98
C TRP A 123 -2.53 -1.39 10.47
N VAL A 124 -3.62 -0.78 10.04
CA VAL A 124 -3.83 -0.33 8.66
C VAL A 124 -3.75 1.19 8.64
N LEU A 125 -2.80 1.71 7.87
CA LEU A 125 -2.48 3.14 7.72
C LEU A 125 -2.68 3.52 6.24
N PRO A 126 -3.91 3.90 5.85
CA PRO A 126 -4.23 4.20 4.46
C PRO A 126 -3.79 5.61 4.04
N GLY A 127 -3.67 5.84 2.73
CA GLY A 127 -3.57 7.18 2.15
C GLY A 127 -4.89 7.96 2.28
N HIS A 128 -5.99 7.29 1.98
CA HIS A 128 -7.35 7.80 2.17
C HIS A 128 -8.20 6.85 3.03
N GLY A 129 -9.14 7.42 3.80
CA GLY A 129 -10.00 6.66 4.70
C GLY A 129 -9.54 6.70 6.15
N ARG A 130 -10.00 5.73 6.94
CA ARG A 130 -9.70 5.70 8.37
C ARG A 130 -8.61 4.70 8.71
N ILE A 131 -7.73 5.10 9.61
CA ILE A 131 -6.77 4.23 10.29
C ILE A 131 -7.55 3.22 11.14
N HIS A 132 -7.01 2.01 11.23
CA HIS A 132 -7.55 0.99 12.12
C HIS A 132 -6.44 0.23 12.83
N HIS A 133 -6.73 -0.15 14.08
CA HIS A 133 -5.85 -0.99 14.89
C HIS A 133 -6.67 -2.09 15.55
N ASP A 134 -6.19 -3.32 15.43
CA ASP A 134 -6.75 -4.48 16.10
C ASP A 134 -5.67 -5.57 16.25
N SER A 135 -5.97 -6.65 16.97
CA SER A 135 -5.11 -7.82 17.02
C SER A 135 -4.92 -8.43 15.63
N VAL A 136 -3.78 -9.10 15.41
CA VAL A 136 -3.50 -9.82 14.14
C VAL A 136 -4.66 -10.75 13.76
N ALA A 137 -5.24 -11.47 14.73
CA ALA A 137 -6.34 -12.40 14.47
C ALA A 137 -7.62 -11.70 13.97
N ASN A 138 -7.98 -10.59 14.58
CA ASN A 138 -9.14 -9.79 14.17
C ASN A 138 -8.90 -9.08 12.85
N MET A 139 -7.69 -8.53 12.66
CA MET A 139 -7.30 -7.89 11.40
C MET A 139 -7.39 -8.89 10.23
N ARG A 140 -6.89 -10.10 10.43
CA ARG A 140 -6.96 -11.17 9.43
C ARG A 140 -8.40 -11.60 9.13
N ARG A 141 -9.28 -11.64 10.15
CA ARG A 141 -10.71 -11.90 9.96
C ARG A 141 -11.36 -10.79 9.14
N SER A 142 -11.16 -9.53 9.53
CA SER A 142 -11.72 -8.37 8.84
C SER A 142 -11.23 -8.28 7.39
N LEU A 143 -9.99 -8.68 7.12
CA LEU A 143 -9.45 -8.74 5.77
C LEU A 143 -10.14 -9.82 4.93
N ARG A 144 -10.41 -11.01 5.50
CA ARG A 144 -11.19 -12.06 4.80
C ARG A 144 -12.61 -11.59 4.49
N ASP A 145 -13.28 -10.95 5.46
CA ASP A 145 -14.62 -10.41 5.27
C ASP A 145 -14.65 -9.32 4.17
N CYS A 146 -13.61 -8.49 4.12
CA CYS A 146 -13.43 -7.51 3.05
C CYS A 146 -13.29 -8.19 1.69
N ILE A 147 -12.47 -9.22 1.57
CA ILE A 147 -12.26 -9.97 0.32
C ILE A 147 -13.58 -10.62 -0.15
N GLU A 148 -14.34 -11.23 0.74
CA GLU A 148 -15.63 -11.84 0.39
C GLU A 148 -16.63 -10.77 -0.07
N TRP A 149 -16.69 -9.64 0.62
CA TRP A 149 -17.50 -8.51 0.16
C TRP A 149 -17.06 -8.01 -1.22
N MET A 150 -15.76 -7.88 -1.49
CA MET A 150 -15.23 -7.41 -2.78
C MET A 150 -15.69 -8.28 -3.96
N LYS A 151 -15.95 -9.56 -3.74
CA LYS A 151 -16.45 -10.48 -4.76
C LYS A 151 -17.93 -10.26 -5.12
N THR A 152 -18.67 -9.55 -4.27
CA THR A 152 -20.13 -9.34 -4.45
C THR A 152 -20.49 -8.00 -5.06
N VAL A 153 -19.54 -7.12 -5.26
CA VAL A 153 -19.76 -5.73 -5.72
C VAL A 153 -19.04 -5.41 -7.03
#